data_09b679ae174d091bc3415b5f0918eff0
#
_entry.id   09b679ae174d091bc3415b5f0918eff0
#
_cell.length_a   1.000
_cell.length_b   1.000
_cell.length_c   1.000
_cell.angle_alpha   90.00
_cell.angle_beta   90.00
_cell.angle_gamma   90.00
#
_symmetry.space_group_name_H-M   'P 1'
#
loop_
_entity.id
_entity.type
_entity.pdbx_description
1 polymer ?
#
loop_
_entity_poly.entity_id
_entity_poly.type
_entity_poly.pdbx_seq_one_letter_code
_entity_poly.pdbx_strand_id
1 'polypeptide(L)'
;MITYKKVGVDINEIKKSQQVIGKIIASTHNSQKKAKMTHGFGHYAGIVEIPGGKLLATHTDGVGTKVLIANKMQKFDTIGIDCVAMNVNDIICIGATPISFVDYIAANKNKQQIFKKIVKGLAIGAKKANVPIIGGETAIMPDLFAGKDFAFDLAGAIVGLLSKKEMILGKSIMPNLSLIHI
;
A
#
# COMPACT_ATOMS: atom_id res chain seq x y z
N MET A 1 7.98 -1.27 31.08
CA MET A 1 7.76 -0.44 29.87
C MET A 1 7.61 -1.39 28.68
N ILE A 2 6.56 -1.24 27.87
CA ILE A 2 6.34 -2.01 26.64
C ILE A 2 7.24 -1.39 25.56
N THR A 3 8.03 -2.22 24.87
CA THR A 3 8.88 -1.78 23.75
C THR A 3 8.46 -2.52 22.47
N TYR A 4 8.76 -1.97 21.31
CA TYR A 4 8.50 -2.62 20.02
C TYR A 4 9.06 -4.05 19.97
N LYS A 5 10.29 -4.26 20.46
CA LYS A 5 10.92 -5.58 20.53
C LYS A 5 10.13 -6.58 21.38
N LYS A 6 9.57 -6.15 22.51
CA LYS A 6 8.79 -7.03 23.42
C LYS A 6 7.45 -7.48 22.81
N VAL A 7 6.92 -6.74 21.85
CA VAL A 7 5.69 -7.08 21.11
C VAL A 7 5.98 -7.74 19.76
N GLY A 8 7.21 -8.23 19.54
CA GLY A 8 7.57 -8.98 18.33
C GLY A 8 8.10 -8.12 17.18
N VAL A 9 8.28 -6.80 17.37
CA VAL A 9 8.78 -5.89 16.34
C VAL A 9 10.22 -5.50 16.63
N ASP A 10 11.19 -6.34 16.23
CA ASP A 10 12.63 -6.02 16.31
C ASP A 10 13.07 -5.31 15.03
N ILE A 11 13.24 -3.99 15.12
CA ILE A 11 13.61 -3.13 13.97
C ILE A 11 14.94 -3.56 13.34
N ASN A 12 15.89 -4.05 14.13
CA ASN A 12 17.20 -4.46 13.60
C ASN A 12 17.09 -5.77 12.81
N GLU A 13 16.28 -6.71 13.29
CA GLU A 13 16.01 -7.96 12.56
C GLU A 13 15.19 -7.72 11.30
N ILE A 14 14.20 -6.82 11.37
CA ILE A 14 13.44 -6.41 10.20
C ILE A 14 14.36 -5.80 9.14
N LYS A 15 15.28 -4.90 9.52
CA LYS A 15 16.26 -4.32 8.58
C LYS A 15 17.15 -5.36 7.94
N LYS A 16 17.64 -6.35 8.70
CA LYS A 16 18.45 -7.46 8.15
C LYS A 16 17.64 -8.28 7.14
N SER A 17 16.40 -8.64 7.48
CA SER A 17 15.50 -9.35 6.60
C SER A 17 15.23 -8.56 5.32
N GLN A 18 14.96 -7.26 5.42
CA GLN A 18 14.76 -6.37 4.28
C GLN A 18 15.99 -6.29 3.37
N GLN A 19 17.21 -6.28 3.93
CA GLN A 19 18.45 -6.30 3.13
C GLN A 19 18.58 -7.59 2.32
N VAL A 20 18.26 -8.74 2.91
CA VAL A 20 18.30 -10.04 2.21
C VAL A 20 17.22 -10.07 1.12
N ILE A 21 15.99 -9.70 1.47
CA ILE A 21 14.86 -9.63 0.54
C ILE A 21 15.20 -8.70 -0.63
N GLY A 22 15.73 -7.51 -0.34
CA GLY A 22 16.11 -6.54 -1.35
C GLY A 22 17.15 -7.07 -2.35
N LYS A 23 18.15 -7.86 -1.90
CA LYS A 23 19.12 -8.50 -2.79
C LYS A 23 18.46 -9.53 -3.71
N ILE A 24 17.54 -10.34 -3.19
CA ILE A 24 16.80 -11.35 -3.97
C ILE A 24 15.92 -10.64 -5.01
N ILE A 25 15.16 -9.63 -4.61
CA ILE A 25 14.31 -8.85 -5.51
C ILE A 25 15.15 -8.18 -6.61
N ALA A 26 16.33 -7.64 -6.28
CA ALA A 26 17.20 -6.98 -7.23
C ALA A 26 17.65 -7.90 -8.37
N SER A 27 17.69 -9.21 -8.15
CA SER A 27 18.01 -10.18 -9.23
C SER A 27 16.96 -10.19 -10.35
N THR A 28 15.75 -9.69 -10.11
CA THR A 28 14.64 -9.63 -11.08
C THR A 28 14.63 -8.35 -11.91
N HIS A 29 15.39 -7.33 -11.54
CA HIS A 29 15.28 -5.99 -12.11
C HIS A 29 15.57 -5.89 -13.61
N ASN A 30 16.33 -6.83 -14.14
CA ASN A 30 16.67 -6.90 -15.57
C ASN A 30 15.84 -7.94 -16.35
N SER A 31 14.81 -8.51 -15.73
CA SER A 31 13.99 -9.57 -16.36
C SER A 31 13.12 -9.05 -17.50
N GLN A 32 12.85 -7.75 -17.55
CA GLN A 32 12.01 -7.12 -18.57
C GLN A 32 12.78 -6.03 -19.32
N LYS A 33 12.76 -6.12 -20.67
CA LYS A 33 13.45 -5.16 -21.54
C LYS A 33 12.63 -3.90 -21.87
N LYS A 34 11.29 -4.00 -21.81
CA LYS A 34 10.36 -2.88 -22.11
C LYS A 34 10.12 -1.94 -20.94
N ALA A 35 10.52 -2.33 -19.73
CA ALA A 35 10.41 -1.50 -18.55
C ALA A 35 11.77 -1.51 -17.82
N LYS A 36 12.34 -0.33 -17.64
CA LYS A 36 13.64 -0.18 -16.96
C LYS A 36 13.38 0.26 -15.52
N MET A 37 13.83 -0.52 -14.56
CA MET A 37 13.77 -0.14 -13.16
C MET A 37 14.61 1.13 -12.92
N THR A 38 13.97 2.16 -12.35
CA THR A 38 14.58 3.44 -12.03
C THR A 38 14.80 3.61 -10.55
N HIS A 39 13.83 3.16 -9.76
CA HIS A 39 13.88 3.14 -8.30
C HIS A 39 13.20 1.89 -7.79
N GLY A 40 13.92 1.10 -7.03
CA GLY A 40 13.46 -0.19 -6.55
C GLY A 40 13.13 -0.21 -5.06
N PHE A 41 13.37 -1.36 -4.46
CA PHE A 41 13.08 -1.66 -3.07
C PHE A 41 13.75 -0.68 -2.09
N GLY A 42 12.98 -0.22 -1.09
CA GLY A 42 13.47 0.64 0.00
C GLY A 42 12.98 2.09 -0.04
N HIS A 43 12.09 2.45 -0.98
CA HIS A 43 11.38 3.71 -1.02
C HIS A 43 9.86 3.49 -0.89
N TYR A 44 9.06 4.55 -0.86
CA TYR A 44 7.59 4.48 -0.73
C TYR A 44 6.93 3.72 -1.89
N ALA A 45 7.49 3.80 -3.10
CA ALA A 45 7.00 3.02 -4.24
C ALA A 45 8.15 2.58 -5.13
N GLY A 46 7.97 1.48 -5.85
CA GLY A 46 8.83 1.06 -6.94
C GLY A 46 8.53 1.86 -8.21
N ILE A 47 9.57 2.26 -8.96
CA ILE A 47 9.42 3.08 -10.17
C ILE A 47 10.12 2.40 -11.33
N VAL A 48 9.41 2.25 -12.44
CA VAL A 48 9.96 1.77 -13.71
C VAL A 48 9.74 2.80 -14.82
N GLU A 49 10.72 2.95 -15.70
CA GLU A 49 10.58 3.72 -16.93
C GLU A 49 9.95 2.81 -18.01
N ILE A 50 8.85 3.27 -18.58
CA ILE A 50 8.12 2.59 -19.66
C ILE A 50 8.41 3.26 -21.00
N PRO A 51 8.07 2.62 -22.15
CA PRO A 51 8.24 3.24 -23.46
C PRO A 51 7.62 4.62 -23.55
N GLY A 52 8.33 5.56 -24.19
CA GLY A 52 7.92 6.98 -24.27
C GLY A 52 8.48 7.85 -23.14
N GLY A 53 9.37 7.31 -22.30
CA GLY A 53 10.08 8.08 -21.24
C GLY A 53 9.23 8.44 -20.04
N LYS A 54 8.01 7.90 -19.95
CA LYS A 54 7.15 8.03 -18.77
C LYS A 54 7.60 7.09 -17.66
N LEU A 55 7.37 7.49 -16.43
CA LEU A 55 7.62 6.67 -15.25
C LEU A 55 6.30 6.13 -14.70
N LEU A 56 6.30 4.84 -14.38
CA LEU A 56 5.21 4.14 -13.71
C LEU A 56 5.65 3.83 -12.29
N ALA A 57 4.90 4.31 -11.32
CA ALA A 57 5.08 3.99 -9.91
C ALA A 57 4.07 2.92 -9.48
N THR A 58 4.49 2.00 -8.65
CA THR A 58 3.62 0.94 -8.10
C THR A 58 3.89 0.77 -6.62
N HIS A 59 2.82 0.69 -5.84
CA HIS A 59 2.86 0.47 -4.40
C HIS A 59 1.75 -0.49 -3.97
N THR A 60 1.96 -1.17 -2.85
CA THR A 60 0.96 -2.01 -2.19
C THR A 60 1.10 -1.89 -0.68
N ASP A 61 -0.03 -1.72 0.00
CA ASP A 61 -0.09 -1.66 1.46
C ASP A 61 -1.42 -2.21 1.98
N GLY A 62 -1.40 -2.72 3.22
CA GLY A 62 -2.55 -3.24 3.93
C GLY A 62 -2.92 -2.39 5.13
N VAL A 63 -4.20 -2.41 5.52
CA VAL A 63 -4.69 -1.62 6.66
C VAL A 63 -4.15 -2.11 8.02
N GLY A 64 -3.53 -3.29 8.04
CA GLY A 64 -2.90 -3.84 9.22
C GLY A 64 -3.87 -4.06 10.39
N THR A 65 -3.41 -3.80 11.61
CA THR A 65 -4.17 -4.06 12.84
C THR A 65 -5.45 -3.24 12.99
N LYS A 66 -5.71 -2.25 12.13
CA LYS A 66 -6.99 -1.50 12.12
C LYS A 66 -8.19 -2.39 11.87
N VAL A 67 -8.03 -3.55 11.22
CA VAL A 67 -9.11 -4.55 11.06
C VAL A 67 -9.67 -5.03 12.41
N LEU A 68 -8.81 -5.12 13.44
CA LEU A 68 -9.25 -5.51 14.80
C LEU A 68 -10.15 -4.44 15.41
N ILE A 69 -9.84 -3.17 15.17
CA ILE A 69 -10.66 -2.03 15.64
C ILE A 69 -11.99 -2.02 14.90
N ALA A 70 -11.99 -2.18 13.57
CA ALA A 70 -13.19 -2.25 12.75
C ALA A 70 -14.12 -3.38 13.23
N ASN A 71 -13.57 -4.54 13.52
CA ASN A 71 -14.31 -5.68 14.08
C ASN A 71 -14.87 -5.37 15.47
N LYS A 72 -14.06 -4.84 16.38
CA LYS A 72 -14.51 -4.51 17.74
C LYS A 72 -15.63 -3.46 17.76
N MET A 73 -15.54 -2.48 16.87
CA MET A 73 -16.53 -1.42 16.72
C MET A 73 -17.73 -1.81 15.84
N GLN A 74 -17.69 -2.94 15.14
CA GLN A 74 -18.65 -3.35 14.11
C GLN A 74 -18.85 -2.26 13.03
N LYS A 75 -17.79 -1.49 12.76
CA LYS A 75 -17.77 -0.37 11.82
C LYS A 75 -16.78 -0.65 10.69
N PHE A 76 -17.30 -0.91 9.51
CA PHE A 76 -16.53 -1.40 8.36
C PHE A 76 -16.49 -0.42 7.17
N ASP A 77 -17.26 0.66 7.22
CA ASP A 77 -17.39 1.62 6.12
C ASP A 77 -16.23 2.62 6.03
N THR A 78 -15.43 2.75 7.10
CA THR A 78 -14.27 3.66 7.13
C THR A 78 -12.96 2.96 6.78
N ILE A 79 -12.84 1.64 7.02
CA ILE A 79 -11.58 0.90 6.80
C ILE A 79 -11.17 0.87 5.32
N GLY A 80 -12.16 0.89 4.40
CA GLY A 80 -11.90 0.99 2.96
C GLY A 80 -11.32 2.36 2.57
N ILE A 81 -11.75 3.44 3.23
CA ILE A 81 -11.17 4.78 3.04
C ILE A 81 -9.69 4.76 3.45
N ASP A 82 -9.38 4.16 4.60
CA ASP A 82 -8.01 4.00 5.08
C ASP A 82 -7.14 3.23 4.09
N CYS A 83 -7.65 2.14 3.52
CA CYS A 83 -6.92 1.32 2.56
C CYS A 83 -6.52 2.12 1.32
N VAL A 84 -7.44 2.91 0.77
CA VAL A 84 -7.13 3.79 -0.37
C VAL A 84 -6.15 4.88 0.05
N ALA A 85 -6.38 5.53 1.20
CA ALA A 85 -5.54 6.63 1.66
C ALA A 85 -4.09 6.22 1.88
N MET A 86 -3.84 5.05 2.50
CA MET A 86 -2.48 4.55 2.72
C MET A 86 -1.73 4.38 1.40
N ASN A 87 -2.34 3.70 0.44
CA ASN A 87 -1.73 3.47 -0.86
C ASN A 87 -1.53 4.76 -1.67
N VAL A 88 -2.51 5.66 -1.66
CA VAL A 88 -2.42 6.96 -2.36
C VAL A 88 -1.34 7.84 -1.77
N ASN A 89 -1.26 7.93 -0.42
CA ASN A 89 -0.29 8.77 0.26
C ASN A 89 1.16 8.37 -0.11
N ASP A 90 1.45 7.09 -0.22
CA ASP A 90 2.79 6.62 -0.56
C ASP A 90 3.17 6.95 -2.01
N ILE A 91 2.21 6.88 -2.93
CA ILE A 91 2.45 7.25 -4.33
C ILE A 91 2.62 8.77 -4.52
N ILE A 92 1.81 9.59 -3.85
CA ILE A 92 1.95 11.05 -3.98
C ILE A 92 3.22 11.57 -3.30
N CYS A 93 3.74 10.90 -2.27
CA CYS A 93 5.03 11.24 -1.65
C CYS A 93 6.20 11.24 -2.62
N ILE A 94 6.12 10.45 -3.69
CA ILE A 94 7.16 10.40 -4.73
C ILE A 94 6.84 11.25 -5.96
N GLY A 95 5.76 12.04 -5.92
CA GLY A 95 5.31 12.92 -7.00
C GLY A 95 4.47 12.23 -8.07
N ALA A 96 4.00 10.99 -7.85
CA ALA A 96 3.19 10.29 -8.82
C ALA A 96 1.71 10.64 -8.71
N THR A 97 1.04 10.79 -9.86
CA THR A 97 -0.42 10.91 -9.94
C THR A 97 -1.05 9.53 -9.98
N PRO A 98 -1.91 9.16 -9.03
CA PRO A 98 -2.63 7.90 -9.04
C PRO A 98 -3.49 7.72 -10.30
N ILE A 99 -3.42 6.55 -10.95
CA ILE A 99 -4.19 6.27 -12.17
C ILE A 99 -5.06 5.02 -12.09
N SER A 100 -4.73 4.10 -11.19
CA SER A 100 -5.55 2.89 -10.97
C SER A 100 -5.31 2.31 -9.59
N PHE A 101 -6.36 1.68 -9.06
CA PHE A 101 -6.33 0.99 -7.78
C PHE A 101 -6.99 -0.39 -7.90
N VAL A 102 -6.47 -1.37 -7.18
CA VAL A 102 -7.09 -2.69 -6.99
C VAL A 102 -7.02 -3.06 -5.51
N ASP A 103 -8.02 -3.80 -5.02
CA ASP A 103 -8.07 -4.24 -3.62
C ASP A 103 -7.92 -5.76 -3.48
N TYR A 104 -7.55 -6.18 -2.29
CA TYR A 104 -7.55 -7.57 -1.87
C TYR A 104 -8.21 -7.68 -0.50
N ILE A 105 -9.34 -8.39 -0.45
CA ILE A 105 -10.06 -8.70 0.78
C ILE A 105 -9.91 -10.19 1.05
N ALA A 106 -9.29 -10.56 2.16
CA ALA A 106 -9.26 -11.95 2.63
C ALA A 106 -10.13 -12.08 3.88
N ALA A 107 -10.99 -13.09 3.97
CA ALA A 107 -11.85 -13.29 5.13
C ALA A 107 -12.07 -14.76 5.44
N ASN A 108 -12.36 -15.07 6.72
CA ASN A 108 -12.69 -16.42 7.13
C ASN A 108 -14.12 -16.86 6.73
N LYS A 109 -15.00 -15.92 6.45
CA LYS A 109 -16.42 -16.19 6.13
C LYS A 109 -16.95 -15.20 5.11
N ASN A 110 -17.84 -15.67 4.26
CA ASN A 110 -18.59 -14.78 3.38
C ASN A 110 -19.67 -14.01 4.18
N LYS A 111 -19.44 -12.73 4.40
CA LYS A 111 -20.37 -11.80 5.06
C LYS A 111 -20.68 -10.63 4.12
N GLN A 112 -21.58 -10.87 3.18
CA GLN A 112 -21.96 -9.93 2.11
C GLN A 112 -22.20 -8.50 2.61
N GLN A 113 -22.91 -8.34 3.73
CA GLN A 113 -23.22 -7.02 4.28
C GLN A 113 -21.98 -6.28 4.80
N ILE A 114 -20.98 -7.02 5.30
CA ILE A 114 -19.70 -6.44 5.75
C ILE A 114 -18.88 -6.05 4.52
N PHE A 115 -18.75 -6.94 3.54
CA PHE A 115 -18.05 -6.63 2.29
C PHE A 115 -18.64 -5.41 1.59
N LYS A 116 -19.97 -5.30 1.51
CA LYS A 116 -20.65 -4.11 0.98
C LYS A 116 -20.22 -2.83 1.69
N LYS A 117 -20.07 -2.84 3.03
CA LYS A 117 -19.60 -1.68 3.79
C LYS A 117 -18.13 -1.37 3.49
N ILE A 118 -17.26 -2.38 3.47
CA ILE A 118 -15.83 -2.21 3.15
C ILE A 118 -15.66 -1.59 1.76
N VAL A 119 -16.29 -2.19 0.74
CA VAL A 119 -16.22 -1.72 -0.66
C VAL A 119 -16.84 -0.32 -0.83
N LYS A 120 -17.90 0.01 -0.09
CA LYS A 120 -18.42 1.38 -0.04
C LYS A 120 -17.35 2.37 0.48
N GLY A 121 -16.59 1.98 1.51
CA GLY A 121 -15.46 2.77 2.00
C GLY A 121 -14.36 2.95 0.96
N LEU A 122 -13.98 1.85 0.27
CA LEU A 122 -13.03 1.90 -0.85
C LEU A 122 -13.50 2.89 -1.93
N ALA A 123 -14.75 2.80 -2.35
CA ALA A 123 -15.33 3.68 -3.36
C ALA A 123 -15.34 5.17 -2.93
N ILE A 124 -15.60 5.45 -1.66
CA ILE A 124 -15.53 6.81 -1.11
C ILE A 124 -14.08 7.33 -1.14
N GLY A 125 -13.12 6.52 -0.67
CA GLY A 125 -11.70 6.87 -0.68
C GLY A 125 -11.19 7.12 -2.10
N ALA A 126 -11.51 6.23 -3.03
CA ALA A 126 -11.11 6.31 -4.42
C ALA A 126 -11.66 7.57 -5.13
N LYS A 127 -12.94 7.92 -4.89
CA LYS A 127 -13.53 9.16 -5.41
C LYS A 127 -12.82 10.41 -4.86
N LYS A 128 -12.49 10.43 -3.55
CA LYS A 128 -11.75 11.53 -2.93
C LYS A 128 -10.34 11.68 -3.49
N ALA A 129 -9.68 10.56 -3.77
CA ALA A 129 -8.35 10.52 -4.35
C ALA A 129 -8.32 10.66 -5.89
N ASN A 130 -9.48 10.78 -6.52
CA ASN A 130 -9.64 10.83 -7.97
C ASN A 130 -8.93 9.66 -8.69
N VAL A 131 -9.07 8.46 -8.16
CA VAL A 131 -8.48 7.24 -8.72
C VAL A 131 -9.56 6.18 -8.95
N PRO A 132 -9.66 5.55 -10.13
CA PRO A 132 -10.61 4.48 -10.38
C PRO A 132 -10.16 3.17 -9.69
N ILE A 133 -11.11 2.45 -9.09
CA ILE A 133 -10.92 1.05 -8.74
C ILE A 133 -11.25 0.23 -10.00
N ILE A 134 -10.25 -0.49 -10.52
CA ILE A 134 -10.37 -1.20 -11.80
C ILE A 134 -10.48 -2.72 -11.63
N GLY A 135 -10.39 -3.23 -10.42
CA GLY A 135 -10.48 -4.65 -10.09
C GLY A 135 -10.15 -4.90 -8.63
N GLY A 136 -10.05 -6.17 -8.30
CA GLY A 136 -9.70 -6.63 -6.96
C GLY A 136 -9.98 -8.12 -6.79
N GLU A 137 -9.73 -8.65 -5.60
CA GLU A 137 -9.94 -10.04 -5.25
C GLU A 137 -10.62 -10.14 -3.87
N THR A 138 -11.56 -11.06 -3.75
CA THR A 138 -12.18 -11.41 -2.46
C THR A 138 -12.02 -12.90 -2.20
N ALA A 139 -11.14 -13.26 -1.28
CA ALA A 139 -10.80 -14.64 -0.94
C ALA A 139 -11.45 -15.05 0.39
N ILE A 140 -12.12 -16.21 0.37
CA ILE A 140 -12.66 -16.82 1.60
C ILE A 140 -11.71 -17.94 2.03
N MET A 141 -11.02 -17.71 3.14
CA MET A 141 -9.93 -18.55 3.65
C MET A 141 -10.15 -18.88 5.12
N PRO A 142 -11.07 -19.81 5.46
CA PRO A 142 -11.46 -20.08 6.84
C PRO A 142 -10.30 -20.56 7.72
N ASP A 143 -9.36 -21.29 7.14
CA ASP A 143 -8.25 -21.90 7.88
C ASP A 143 -7.09 -20.94 8.19
N LEU A 144 -7.05 -19.75 7.53
CA LEU A 144 -6.01 -18.73 7.76
C LEU A 144 -6.34 -17.80 8.91
N PHE A 145 -7.58 -17.69 9.32
CA PHE A 145 -8.00 -16.77 10.37
C PHE A 145 -8.48 -17.54 11.60
N ALA A 146 -7.80 -17.36 12.72
CA ALA A 146 -8.17 -18.01 13.97
C ALA A 146 -9.50 -17.47 14.53
N GLY A 147 -10.24 -18.34 15.20
CA GLY A 147 -11.45 -18.00 15.95
C GLY A 147 -12.75 -18.18 15.24
N LYS A 148 -13.86 -18.03 15.99
CA LYS A 148 -15.23 -18.24 15.50
C LYS A 148 -15.86 -16.97 14.94
N ASP A 149 -15.35 -15.82 15.28
CA ASP A 149 -15.86 -14.53 14.85
C ASP A 149 -15.46 -14.20 13.41
N PHE A 150 -16.07 -13.17 12.84
CA PHE A 150 -15.67 -12.68 11.54
C PHE A 150 -14.26 -12.06 11.64
N ALA A 151 -13.35 -12.55 10.82
CA ALA A 151 -12.01 -12.04 10.70
C ALA A 151 -11.68 -11.79 9.22
N PHE A 152 -10.95 -10.72 8.94
CA PHE A 152 -10.57 -10.34 7.59
C PHE A 152 -9.24 -9.58 7.58
N ASP A 153 -8.63 -9.52 6.42
CA ASP A 153 -7.57 -8.58 6.08
C ASP A 153 -7.99 -7.77 4.86
N LEU A 154 -7.42 -6.58 4.71
CA LEU A 154 -7.70 -5.66 3.61
C LEU A 154 -6.42 -4.99 3.18
N ALA A 155 -6.08 -5.15 1.92
CA ALA A 155 -4.93 -4.51 1.30
C ALA A 155 -5.34 -3.87 -0.03
N GLY A 156 -4.46 -3.03 -0.56
CA GLY A 156 -4.61 -2.45 -1.89
C GLY A 156 -3.31 -2.43 -2.64
N ALA A 157 -3.40 -2.28 -3.95
CA ALA A 157 -2.27 -1.95 -4.79
C ALA A 157 -2.67 -0.81 -5.72
N ILE A 158 -1.73 0.10 -5.93
CA ILE A 158 -1.96 1.34 -6.68
C ILE A 158 -0.88 1.52 -7.73
N VAL A 159 -1.28 2.07 -8.87
CA VAL A 159 -0.37 2.48 -9.92
C VAL A 159 -0.51 3.99 -10.12
N GLY A 160 0.62 4.66 -10.31
CA GLY A 160 0.66 6.09 -10.62
C GLY A 160 1.60 6.38 -11.77
N LEU A 161 1.41 7.53 -12.38
CA LEU A 161 2.29 8.07 -13.43
C LEU A 161 2.99 9.33 -12.92
N LEU A 162 4.25 9.48 -13.35
CA LEU A 162 5.02 10.71 -13.13
C LEU A 162 6.02 10.91 -14.26
N SER A 163 6.54 12.13 -14.37
CA SER A 163 7.70 12.42 -15.19
C SER A 163 8.99 12.42 -14.36
N LYS A 164 10.15 12.37 -15.02
CA LYS A 164 11.45 12.46 -14.32
C LYS A 164 11.62 13.76 -13.54
N LYS A 165 10.96 14.85 -13.97
CA LYS A 165 11.01 16.16 -13.31
C LYS A 165 10.16 16.22 -12.04
N GLU A 166 9.09 15.44 -11.99
CA GLU A 166 8.15 15.39 -10.85
C GLU A 166 8.59 14.41 -9.76
N MET A 167 9.60 13.58 -10.04
CA MET A 167 10.04 12.54 -9.10
C MET A 167 10.68 13.13 -7.85
N ILE A 168 10.08 12.85 -6.69
CA ILE A 168 10.52 13.31 -5.38
C ILE A 168 11.22 12.16 -4.66
N LEU A 169 12.53 12.30 -4.41
CA LEU A 169 13.36 11.30 -3.72
C LEU A 169 14.04 11.84 -2.46
N GLY A 170 13.67 13.02 -2.01
CA GLY A 170 14.28 13.65 -0.85
C GLY A 170 15.72 14.15 -1.03
N LYS A 171 16.29 14.07 -2.24
CA LYS A 171 17.70 14.46 -2.50
C LYS A 171 17.97 15.96 -2.34
N SER A 172 16.94 16.80 -2.42
CA SER A 172 17.00 18.24 -2.26
C SER A 172 16.74 18.71 -0.84
N ILE A 173 16.55 17.79 0.11
CA ILE A 173 16.39 18.16 1.52
C ILE A 173 17.72 18.66 2.07
N MET A 174 17.72 19.89 2.60
CA MET A 174 18.89 20.54 3.18
C MET A 174 18.62 20.97 4.63
N PRO A 175 19.67 21.18 5.45
CA PRO A 175 19.50 21.78 6.76
C PRO A 175 18.77 23.12 6.68
N ASN A 176 18.00 23.45 7.70
CA ASN A 176 17.18 24.66 7.81
C ASN A 176 15.94 24.74 6.89
N LEU A 177 15.53 23.63 6.28
CA LEU A 177 14.19 23.55 5.67
C LEU A 177 13.12 23.53 6.76
N SER A 178 12.04 24.27 6.54
CA SER A 178 10.87 24.29 7.42
C SER A 178 9.75 23.46 6.83
N LEU A 179 9.03 22.73 7.70
CA LEU A 179 7.78 22.03 7.39
C LEU A 179 6.57 22.89 7.78
N ILE A 180 6.61 24.16 7.45
CA ILE A 180 5.51 25.08 7.74
C ILE A 180 4.63 25.19 6.50
N HIS A 181 3.33 25.07 6.67
CA HIS A 181 2.35 25.46 5.67
C HIS A 181 2.38 26.99 5.56
N ILE A 182 2.80 27.48 4.42
CA ILE A 182 2.78 28.91 4.09
C ILE A 182 1.57 29.17 3.21
#